data_383438afe1505d8c6a020df3209ff636
#
_entry.id   383438afe1505d8c6a020df3209ff636
#
_cell.length_a   1.000
_cell.length_b   1.000
_cell.length_c   1.000
_cell.angle_alpha   90.00
_cell.angle_beta   90.00
_cell.angle_gamma   90.00
#
_symmetry.space_group_name_H-M   'P 1'
#
loop_
_entity.id
_entity.type
_entity.pdbx_description
1 polymer ?
#
loop_
_entity_poly.entity_id
_entity_poly.type
_entity_poly.pdbx_seq_one_letter_code
_entity_poly.pdbx_strand_id
1 'polypeptide(L)'
;MDRFPEAIDATPDPTLVVDGDGVVHAGTPSVEAVFGLDPNDLSGRSIGDVFEDPTELDWGGGGSAPPSGIDDDSTGAGGFGSNEPSERGSADSRHDVRALIETTRAGEARSLADGFELAVRRGDGVLVPVRVSVGPFEIDGDPYAVVTAIDVSNERTRRLALQRRTETLGSLHEATRELLKTTDREAAAEAAVSYVDDVLGHPIAAIWLYDEDDDALEPIVWTDTAGAVVGDHPTFDADEPSITWEAFESGEPTYVADVGADPDSYGDGATIRSELVVPLGRYGVLNVGATGVDAFDDSDLAVARIWAATVTLVFVRIERERQLRRREEEVARERDRLEEFASLVSHDLRSPLNVAVGNLEIVTERLADESIDVGELDAVKRSLDRMDALIEDLLALARQGTGIDETEPVPLADLVAECWETVDTDSATLTVETDAVVAADRSRLRQALENLFGNAVAHAGPDVAVTVSTLDDGDGFYVEDDGPGIDPGDREEAFEAGVTTDPDGTGFGLKIVAEVADAHGWTVELVDGERGGARFEFRGVGVEPAEAGE
;
A
#
# COMPACT_ATOMS: atom_id res chain seq x y z
N MET A 1 49.12 9.57 59.86
CA MET A 1 48.18 8.50 59.49
C MET A 1 47.42 7.89 60.71
N ASP A 2 47.77 8.17 61.97
CA ASP A 2 47.13 7.53 63.12
C ASP A 2 45.83 8.21 63.64
N ARG A 3 45.27 9.13 62.94
CA ARG A 3 44.07 9.92 63.36
C ARG A 3 42.75 9.47 62.83
N PHE A 4 42.71 8.74 61.66
CA PHE A 4 41.46 8.36 61.04
C PHE A 4 41.00 6.97 61.42
N PRO A 5 39.73 6.77 61.77
CA PRO A 5 39.22 5.48 62.20
C PRO A 5 39.39 4.38 61.14
N GLU A 6 39.82 3.18 61.55
CA GLU A 6 39.88 1.97 60.71
C GLU A 6 38.56 1.66 60.00
N ALA A 7 37.45 2.24 60.48
CA ALA A 7 36.15 2.10 59.87
C ALA A 7 36.02 2.76 58.45
N ILE A 8 36.85 3.79 58.16
CA ILE A 8 36.88 4.44 56.88
C ILE A 8 37.62 3.56 55.87
N ASP A 9 38.69 2.91 56.25
CA ASP A 9 39.48 2.00 55.42
C ASP A 9 38.69 0.75 55.00
N ALA A 10 37.62 0.42 55.72
CA ALA A 10 36.76 -0.74 55.43
C ALA A 10 35.60 -0.43 54.47
N THR A 11 35.43 0.83 54.01
CA THR A 11 34.36 1.17 53.05
C THR A 11 34.72 0.65 51.68
N PRO A 12 33.79 -0.05 50.99
CA PRO A 12 34.04 -0.59 49.66
C PRO A 12 34.10 0.50 48.59
N ASP A 13 33.47 1.63 48.86
CA ASP A 13 33.37 2.75 47.90
C ASP A 13 34.57 3.71 48.05
N PRO A 14 35.09 4.27 46.94
CA PRO A 14 36.13 5.29 46.98
C PRO A 14 35.72 6.47 47.86
N THR A 15 36.45 6.67 48.95
CA THR A 15 36.11 7.68 49.94
C THR A 15 37.35 8.53 50.29
N LEU A 16 37.16 9.84 50.32
CA LEU A 16 38.15 10.81 50.72
C LEU A 16 37.70 11.53 51.98
N VAL A 17 38.65 11.82 52.88
CA VAL A 17 38.44 12.67 54.05
C VAL A 17 39.08 14.02 53.79
N VAL A 18 38.29 15.07 53.90
CA VAL A 18 38.72 16.45 53.60
C VAL A 18 38.46 17.34 54.81
N ASP A 19 39.28 18.34 55.02
CA ASP A 19 39.05 19.38 56.04
C ASP A 19 38.07 20.46 55.55
N GLY A 20 37.81 21.43 56.41
CA GLY A 20 36.91 22.54 56.13
C GLY A 20 37.37 23.49 55.01
N ASP A 21 38.64 23.41 54.61
CA ASP A 21 39.21 24.19 53.49
C ASP A 21 39.22 23.38 52.17
N GLY A 22 38.68 22.16 52.20
CA GLY A 22 38.60 21.25 51.05
C GLY A 22 39.92 20.56 50.73
N VAL A 23 40.85 20.45 51.68
CA VAL A 23 42.11 19.76 51.49
C VAL A 23 41.94 18.29 51.88
N VAL A 24 42.39 17.37 51.00
CA VAL A 24 42.35 15.92 51.23
C VAL A 24 43.38 15.52 52.27
N HIS A 25 42.96 14.83 53.33
CA HIS A 25 43.81 14.31 54.39
C HIS A 25 44.06 12.80 54.31
N ALA A 26 43.06 12.07 53.84
CA ALA A 26 43.14 10.62 53.68
C ALA A 26 42.20 10.15 52.56
N GLY A 27 42.49 8.99 51.99
CA GLY A 27 41.63 8.28 51.06
C GLY A 27 41.62 6.79 51.33
N THR A 28 40.53 6.12 51.06
CA THR A 28 40.42 4.66 51.16
C THR A 28 41.20 3.97 50.04
N PRO A 29 41.65 2.71 50.25
CA PRO A 29 42.30 1.92 49.20
C PRO A 29 41.43 1.74 47.94
N SER A 30 40.11 1.85 48.08
CA SER A 30 39.17 1.81 46.96
C SER A 30 39.38 2.94 45.93
N VAL A 31 39.95 4.06 46.33
CA VAL A 31 40.29 5.19 45.43
C VAL A 31 41.33 4.74 44.39
N GLU A 32 42.36 4.02 44.81
CA GLU A 32 43.35 3.46 43.90
C GLU A 32 42.76 2.35 43.02
N ALA A 33 41.98 1.45 43.63
CA ALA A 33 41.36 0.33 42.91
C ALA A 33 40.38 0.77 41.83
N VAL A 34 39.59 1.84 42.05
CA VAL A 34 38.54 2.30 41.11
C VAL A 34 39.07 3.40 40.16
N PHE A 35 39.85 4.34 40.70
CA PHE A 35 40.31 5.51 39.94
C PHE A 35 41.78 5.49 39.54
N GLY A 36 42.56 4.50 40.05
CA GLY A 36 43.98 4.42 39.75
C GLY A 36 44.77 5.62 40.32
N LEU A 37 44.26 6.24 41.36
CA LEU A 37 44.89 7.38 42.06
C LEU A 37 45.36 6.92 43.42
N ASP A 38 46.67 7.02 43.70
CA ASP A 38 47.21 6.68 45.02
C ASP A 38 46.64 7.64 46.08
N PRO A 39 45.93 7.15 47.12
CA PRO A 39 45.40 8.00 48.17
C PRO A 39 46.46 8.87 48.87
N ASN A 40 47.71 8.40 48.92
CA ASN A 40 48.83 9.18 49.53
C ASN A 40 49.21 10.37 48.64
N ASP A 41 49.13 10.23 47.33
CA ASP A 41 49.40 11.33 46.36
C ASP A 41 48.30 12.39 46.35
N LEU A 42 47.12 12.05 46.81
CA LEU A 42 45.99 12.97 46.99
C LEU A 42 46.08 13.77 48.29
N SER A 43 46.78 13.28 49.28
CA SER A 43 46.94 13.99 50.56
C SER A 43 47.61 15.34 50.38
N GLY A 44 46.95 16.38 50.90
CA GLY A 44 47.38 17.77 50.75
C GLY A 44 46.93 18.48 49.47
N ARG A 45 46.27 17.79 48.57
CA ARG A 45 45.65 18.42 47.38
C ARG A 45 44.25 18.96 47.67
N SER A 46 43.83 19.94 46.88
CA SER A 46 42.45 20.42 46.92
C SER A 46 41.51 19.36 46.33
N ILE A 47 40.38 19.15 46.94
CA ILE A 47 39.34 18.26 46.41
C ILE A 47 38.82 18.70 45.03
N GLY A 48 38.85 20.03 44.73
CA GLY A 48 38.50 20.55 43.43
C GLY A 48 39.50 20.18 42.31
N ASP A 49 40.73 19.73 42.67
CA ASP A 49 41.72 19.22 41.69
C ASP A 49 41.48 17.73 41.37
N VAL A 50 40.64 17.05 42.15
CA VAL A 50 40.29 15.63 41.99
C VAL A 50 39.04 15.45 41.13
N PHE A 51 38.07 16.35 41.30
CA PHE A 51 36.80 16.29 40.60
C PHE A 51 36.67 17.41 39.55
N GLU A 52 36.19 17.07 38.37
CA GLU A 52 35.96 17.98 37.25
C GLU A 52 34.43 18.10 36.99
N ASP A 53 34.00 19.28 36.58
CA ASP A 53 32.60 19.49 36.21
C ASP A 53 32.27 18.75 34.90
N PRO A 54 31.29 17.85 34.88
CA PRO A 54 30.94 17.07 33.71
C PRO A 54 30.40 17.92 32.55
N THR A 55 29.94 19.14 32.79
CA THR A 55 29.38 20.03 31.76
C THR A 55 30.48 20.74 30.93
N GLU A 56 31.70 20.84 31.46
CA GLU A 56 32.84 21.45 30.81
C GLU A 56 33.73 20.47 30.02
N LEU A 57 33.34 19.16 30.05
CA LEU A 57 34.19 18.09 29.55
C LEU A 57 33.71 17.54 28.22
N ASP A 58 34.63 17.46 27.24
CA ASP A 58 34.44 16.66 26.03
C ASP A 58 34.65 15.18 26.38
N TRP A 59 33.53 14.43 26.42
CA TRP A 59 33.51 13.00 26.75
C TRP A 59 34.07 12.07 25.66
N GLY A 60 34.73 12.66 24.63
CA GLY A 60 35.47 11.92 23.59
C GLY A 60 34.69 10.77 22.96
N GLY A 61 33.72 11.09 22.12
CA GLY A 61 32.95 10.12 21.34
C GLY A 61 31.54 10.64 21.11
N GLY A 62 31.30 11.31 20.03
CA GLY A 62 30.05 11.57 19.27
C GLY A 62 28.71 11.70 20.01
N GLY A 63 28.68 12.11 21.26
CA GLY A 63 27.45 12.31 22.02
C GLY A 63 27.37 13.71 22.57
N SER A 64 26.39 14.49 22.10
CA SER A 64 26.03 15.80 22.60
C SER A 64 25.97 15.83 24.14
N ALA A 65 26.39 16.96 24.72
CA ALA A 65 26.20 17.24 26.13
C ALA A 65 24.74 16.97 26.55
N PRO A 66 24.50 16.44 27.77
CA PRO A 66 23.13 16.21 28.22
C PRO A 66 22.35 17.52 28.17
N PRO A 67 21.08 17.51 27.72
CA PRO A 67 20.26 18.71 27.73
C PRO A 67 20.16 19.23 29.16
N SER A 68 20.60 20.45 29.36
CA SER A 68 20.41 21.19 30.59
C SER A 68 18.94 21.61 30.64
N GLY A 69 18.17 21.01 31.56
CA GLY A 69 16.88 21.54 31.97
C GLY A 69 15.71 21.00 31.17
N ILE A 70 14.84 20.29 31.84
CA ILE A 70 13.45 20.10 31.46
C ILE A 70 12.79 21.49 31.56
N ASP A 71 12.58 22.15 30.42
CA ASP A 71 11.62 23.24 30.31
C ASP A 71 10.22 22.59 30.27
N ASP A 72 9.58 22.65 31.43
CA ASP A 72 8.17 22.30 31.61
C ASP A 72 7.30 23.45 31.07
N ASP A 73 6.97 23.42 29.78
CA ASP A 73 6.01 24.32 29.18
C ASP A 73 4.76 23.56 28.71
N SER A 74 3.98 23.11 29.71
CA SER A 74 2.59 22.71 29.49
C SER A 74 1.65 23.68 30.19
N THR A 75 1.20 24.68 29.45
CA THR A 75 0.08 25.55 29.81
C THR A 75 -1.22 24.77 29.87
N GLY A 76 -1.86 24.78 31.05
CA GLY A 76 -3.24 24.26 31.24
C GLY A 76 -3.78 24.49 32.64
N ALA A 77 -4.25 25.69 32.86
CA ALA A 77 -5.30 26.14 33.78
C ALA A 77 -5.63 25.35 35.07
N GLY A 78 -5.40 25.98 36.22
CA GLY A 78 -6.06 25.62 37.48
C GLY A 78 -5.36 26.23 38.68
N GLY A 79 -5.74 27.45 39.05
CA GLY A 79 -5.12 28.16 40.16
C GLY A 79 -5.36 27.52 41.53
N PHE A 80 -4.34 27.63 42.37
CA PHE A 80 -4.48 27.83 43.82
C PHE A 80 -3.13 28.23 44.44
N GLY A 81 -3.10 29.40 45.09
CA GLY A 81 -2.29 29.60 46.29
C GLY A 81 -0.80 29.98 46.11
N SER A 82 -0.57 31.29 46.04
CA SER A 82 0.71 31.95 46.30
C SER A 82 1.44 31.44 47.52
N ASN A 83 2.65 30.90 47.33
CA ASN A 83 3.72 30.98 48.32
C ASN A 83 5.04 31.10 47.52
N GLU A 84 5.55 32.31 47.47
CA GLU A 84 6.87 32.59 46.92
C GLU A 84 7.94 31.91 47.80
N PRO A 85 8.87 31.17 47.23
CA PRO A 85 10.18 30.99 47.86
C PRO A 85 11.16 31.95 47.20
N SER A 86 11.73 32.76 48.05
CA SER A 86 12.78 33.73 47.84
C SER A 86 14.01 33.11 47.16
N GLU A 87 14.48 33.94 46.20
CA GLU A 87 15.88 34.04 45.76
C GLU A 87 16.58 32.79 45.17
N ARG A 88 16.65 32.82 43.86
CA ARG A 88 17.56 32.03 43.03
C ARG A 88 19.00 32.32 43.40
N GLY A 89 19.64 31.39 44.13
CA GLY A 89 21.07 31.22 44.11
C GLY A 89 21.49 30.75 42.71
N SER A 90 22.49 31.40 42.13
CA SER A 90 22.98 31.12 40.78
C SER A 90 23.26 29.64 40.57
N ALA A 91 22.92 29.13 39.39
CA ALA A 91 23.11 27.74 38.95
C ALA A 91 24.59 27.27 39.02
N ASP A 92 25.51 28.20 39.17
CA ASP A 92 26.98 27.99 39.22
C ASP A 92 27.48 27.36 40.53
N SER A 93 26.73 27.48 41.63
CA SER A 93 27.17 27.03 42.95
C SER A 93 26.87 25.54 43.26
N ARG A 94 26.17 24.83 42.42
CA ARG A 94 25.73 23.45 42.69
C ARG A 94 26.77 22.39 42.30
N HIS A 95 27.75 22.74 41.47
CA HIS A 95 28.76 21.82 40.93
C HIS A 95 30.14 21.92 41.60
N ASP A 96 30.31 22.84 42.52
CA ASP A 96 31.59 22.96 43.25
C ASP A 96 31.56 22.13 44.56
N VAL A 97 32.30 21.02 44.56
CA VAL A 97 32.48 20.15 45.75
C VAL A 97 32.95 20.97 46.94
N ARG A 98 33.75 22.02 46.71
CA ARG A 98 34.28 22.90 47.74
C ARG A 98 33.16 23.74 48.38
N ALA A 99 32.28 24.33 47.57
CA ALA A 99 31.11 25.05 48.08
C ALA A 99 30.19 24.13 48.91
N LEU A 100 30.09 22.86 48.50
CA LEU A 100 29.30 21.86 49.20
C LEU A 100 29.91 21.48 50.56
N ILE A 101 31.22 21.37 50.64
CA ILE A 101 31.94 21.12 51.90
C ILE A 101 31.77 22.31 52.86
N GLU A 102 31.85 23.54 52.37
CA GLU A 102 31.59 24.76 53.12
C GLU A 102 30.16 24.80 53.70
N THR A 103 29.18 24.41 52.91
CA THR A 103 27.75 24.36 53.30
C THR A 103 27.53 23.26 54.35
N THR A 104 28.23 22.13 54.22
CA THR A 104 28.18 21.02 55.18
C THR A 104 28.77 21.43 56.53
N ARG A 105 29.83 22.22 56.53
CA ARG A 105 30.46 22.80 57.72
C ARG A 105 29.55 23.78 58.45
N ALA A 106 28.74 24.55 57.76
CA ALA A 106 27.82 25.52 58.35
C ALA A 106 26.64 24.87 59.08
N GLY A 107 26.53 23.56 59.09
CA GLY A 107 25.44 22.81 59.72
C GLY A 107 24.11 22.86 58.96
N GLU A 108 24.13 23.42 57.78
CA GLU A 108 22.95 23.55 56.89
C GLU A 108 22.78 22.32 55.98
N ALA A 109 23.77 21.43 55.96
CA ALA A 109 23.68 20.24 55.13
C ALA A 109 22.76 19.19 55.74
N ARG A 110 21.58 19.08 55.22
CA ARG A 110 20.90 17.77 55.12
C ARG A 110 21.81 16.88 54.31
N SER A 111 22.15 15.69 54.84
CA SER A 111 22.80 14.63 54.08
C SER A 111 22.25 14.67 52.65
N LEU A 112 23.05 15.08 51.65
CA LEU A 112 22.69 14.97 50.25
C LEU A 112 22.80 13.49 49.91
N ALA A 113 21.80 12.72 50.34
CA ALA A 113 21.71 11.27 50.12
C ALA A 113 21.61 10.92 48.63
N ASP A 114 21.19 11.89 47.79
CA ASP A 114 21.00 11.67 46.34
C ASP A 114 22.27 11.88 45.52
N GLY A 115 23.37 12.44 46.11
CA GLY A 115 24.62 12.70 45.42
C GLY A 115 24.45 13.60 44.16
N PHE A 116 25.54 14.14 43.69
CA PHE A 116 25.60 14.89 42.42
C PHE A 116 26.67 14.27 41.52
N GLU A 117 26.47 14.39 40.19
CA GLU A 117 27.39 13.77 39.23
C GLU A 117 28.55 14.71 38.93
N LEU A 118 29.77 14.19 39.02
CA LEU A 118 31.01 14.81 38.63
C LEU A 118 31.82 13.85 37.78
N ALA A 119 33.00 14.26 37.34
CA ALA A 119 33.98 13.39 36.72
C ALA A 119 35.26 13.31 37.53
N VAL A 120 35.89 12.15 37.53
CA VAL A 120 37.23 11.94 38.03
C VAL A 120 38.13 11.54 36.89
N ARG A 121 39.30 12.23 36.77
CA ARG A 121 40.32 11.82 35.81
C ARG A 121 41.12 10.66 36.41
N ARG A 122 40.92 9.49 35.86
CA ARG A 122 41.63 8.27 36.24
C ARG A 122 43.14 8.39 35.96
N GLY A 123 43.96 7.61 36.65
CA GLY A 123 45.42 7.66 36.51
C GLY A 123 45.94 7.41 35.09
N ASP A 124 45.15 6.77 34.20
CA ASP A 124 45.44 6.57 32.77
C ASP A 124 44.95 7.74 31.88
N GLY A 125 44.37 8.78 32.49
CA GLY A 125 43.85 9.95 31.80
C GLY A 125 42.38 9.85 31.35
N VAL A 126 41.71 8.71 31.53
CA VAL A 126 40.30 8.51 31.21
C VAL A 126 39.41 9.22 32.22
N LEU A 127 38.39 9.91 31.75
CA LEU A 127 37.37 10.53 32.59
C LEU A 127 36.31 9.50 32.99
N VAL A 128 36.09 9.38 34.28
CA VAL A 128 35.10 8.45 34.85
C VAL A 128 33.98 9.26 35.50
N PRO A 129 32.74 9.12 35.08
CA PRO A 129 31.60 9.77 35.72
C PRO A 129 31.35 9.15 37.08
N VAL A 130 31.27 9.99 38.12
CA VAL A 130 31.07 9.56 39.50
C VAL A 130 29.90 10.28 40.14
N ARG A 131 29.17 9.60 40.98
CA ARG A 131 28.20 10.20 41.89
C ARG A 131 28.88 10.47 43.23
N VAL A 132 28.95 11.74 43.59
CA VAL A 132 29.62 12.22 44.77
C VAL A 132 28.61 12.51 45.87
N SER A 133 28.79 11.98 47.04
CA SER A 133 28.07 12.32 48.27
C SER A 133 29.02 12.87 49.34
N VAL A 134 28.55 13.87 50.07
CA VAL A 134 29.33 14.55 51.10
C VAL A 134 28.59 14.45 52.44
N GLY A 135 29.28 13.98 53.48
CA GLY A 135 28.73 13.90 54.84
C GLY A 135 29.67 14.57 55.86
N PRO A 136 29.13 15.24 56.91
CA PRO A 136 29.93 15.82 57.98
C PRO A 136 30.54 14.73 58.83
N PHE A 137 31.75 14.99 59.31
CA PHE A 137 32.48 14.09 60.18
C PHE A 137 33.36 14.90 61.17
N GLU A 138 33.51 14.46 62.41
CA GLU A 138 34.32 15.15 63.39
C GLU A 138 35.40 14.20 63.98
N ILE A 139 36.63 14.70 64.15
CA ILE A 139 37.71 14.01 64.80
C ILE A 139 38.32 14.94 65.88
N ASP A 140 38.35 14.51 67.11
CA ASP A 140 38.89 15.24 68.25
C ASP A 140 38.28 16.66 68.40
N GLY A 141 37.07 16.92 67.85
CA GLY A 141 36.41 18.22 67.86
C GLY A 141 36.73 19.11 66.63
N ASP A 142 37.59 18.65 65.74
CA ASP A 142 37.87 19.32 64.49
C ASP A 142 36.86 18.84 63.36
N PRO A 143 36.29 19.73 62.59
CA PRO A 143 35.32 19.37 61.54
C PRO A 143 36.03 18.88 60.28
N TYR A 144 35.56 17.75 59.73
CA TYR A 144 35.95 17.16 58.47
C TYR A 144 34.70 16.84 57.67
N ALA A 145 34.88 16.56 56.37
CA ALA A 145 33.84 15.97 55.52
C ALA A 145 34.35 14.63 54.94
N VAL A 146 33.44 13.70 54.83
CA VAL A 146 33.63 12.44 54.10
C VAL A 146 33.02 12.60 52.73
N VAL A 147 33.82 12.46 51.69
CA VAL A 147 33.43 12.54 50.30
C VAL A 147 33.52 11.16 49.69
N THR A 148 32.39 10.57 49.35
CA THR A 148 32.32 9.24 48.73
C THR A 148 31.99 9.43 47.23
N ALA A 149 32.76 8.78 46.36
CA ALA A 149 32.59 8.83 44.92
C ALA A 149 32.31 7.44 44.36
N ILE A 150 31.16 7.25 43.77
CA ILE A 150 30.73 5.98 43.19
C ILE A 150 30.81 6.07 41.68
N ASP A 151 31.52 5.16 41.00
CA ASP A 151 31.54 5.06 39.54
C ASP A 151 30.13 4.74 39.01
N VAL A 152 29.58 5.63 38.21
CA VAL A 152 28.24 5.49 37.59
C VAL A 152 28.31 5.23 36.09
N SER A 153 29.50 4.88 35.56
CA SER A 153 29.68 4.61 34.12
C SER A 153 28.67 3.59 33.57
N ASN A 154 28.54 2.46 34.28
CA ASN A 154 27.62 1.39 33.90
C ASN A 154 26.14 1.82 34.02
N GLU A 155 25.79 2.57 35.05
CA GLU A 155 24.43 3.10 35.25
C GLU A 155 24.06 4.10 34.15
N ARG A 156 25.01 5.00 33.84
CA ARG A 156 24.84 6.00 32.78
C ARG A 156 24.69 5.35 31.40
N THR A 157 25.57 4.41 31.06
CA THR A 157 25.48 3.65 29.80
C THR A 157 24.13 2.94 29.68
N ARG A 158 23.70 2.26 30.76
CA ARG A 158 22.39 1.59 30.77
C ARG A 158 21.22 2.57 30.63
N ARG A 159 21.30 3.71 31.30
CA ARG A 159 20.26 4.76 31.22
C ARG A 159 20.14 5.31 29.78
N LEU A 160 21.28 5.66 29.16
CA LEU A 160 21.32 6.14 27.77
C LEU A 160 20.80 5.08 26.79
N ALA A 161 21.17 3.82 26.97
CA ALA A 161 20.67 2.73 26.16
C ALA A 161 19.14 2.56 26.29
N LEU A 162 18.60 2.68 27.50
CA LEU A 162 17.15 2.63 27.75
C LEU A 162 16.43 3.84 27.15
N GLN A 163 17.01 5.03 27.25
CA GLN A 163 16.44 6.24 26.63
C GLN A 163 16.37 6.10 25.11
N ARG A 164 17.49 5.76 24.45
CA ARG A 164 17.51 5.52 22.98
C ARG A 164 16.46 4.49 22.58
N ARG A 165 16.37 3.38 23.31
CA ARG A 165 15.37 2.35 23.02
C ARG A 165 13.93 2.87 23.15
N THR A 166 13.67 3.74 24.14
CA THR A 166 12.34 4.34 24.33
C THR A 166 12.01 5.32 23.21
N GLU A 167 12.98 6.14 22.79
CA GLU A 167 12.85 7.07 21.66
C GLU A 167 12.57 6.31 20.38
N THR A 168 13.38 5.30 20.03
CA THR A 168 13.16 4.46 18.84
C THR A 168 11.77 3.80 18.84
N LEU A 169 11.30 3.28 20.00
CA LEU A 169 9.96 2.71 20.08
C LEU A 169 8.87 3.77 19.89
N GLY A 170 9.09 4.99 20.35
CA GLY A 170 8.19 6.13 20.15
C GLY A 170 8.10 6.48 18.66
N SER A 171 9.23 6.65 17.98
CA SER A 171 9.31 6.93 16.53
C SER A 171 8.67 5.81 15.71
N LEU A 172 8.96 4.54 15.99
CA LEU A 172 8.34 3.39 15.34
C LEU A 172 6.80 3.39 15.49
N HIS A 173 6.32 3.73 16.69
CA HIS A 173 4.87 3.78 16.92
C HIS A 173 4.20 4.90 16.13
N GLU A 174 4.79 6.09 16.11
CA GLU A 174 4.27 7.24 15.36
C GLU A 174 4.31 6.97 13.85
N ALA A 175 5.44 6.53 13.34
CA ALA A 175 5.63 6.16 11.95
C ALA A 175 4.63 5.08 11.49
N THR A 176 4.40 4.05 12.33
CA THR A 176 3.40 3.01 12.06
C THR A 176 1.98 3.59 11.97
N ARG A 177 1.64 4.54 12.84
CA ARG A 177 0.32 5.20 12.79
C ARG A 177 0.11 5.99 11.52
N GLU A 178 1.13 6.70 11.04
CA GLU A 178 1.04 7.45 9.77
C GLU A 178 0.95 6.50 8.58
N LEU A 179 1.76 5.46 8.53
CA LEU A 179 1.67 4.41 7.51
C LEU A 179 0.28 3.77 7.42
N LEU A 180 -0.38 3.56 8.56
CA LEU A 180 -1.73 2.98 8.58
C LEU A 180 -2.82 3.89 8.02
N LYS A 181 -2.54 5.18 7.83
CA LYS A 181 -3.49 6.13 7.21
C LYS A 181 -3.41 6.13 5.68
N THR A 182 -2.35 5.61 5.11
CA THR A 182 -2.13 5.60 3.65
C THR A 182 -3.08 4.63 2.96
N THR A 183 -3.49 4.98 1.74
CA THR A 183 -4.49 4.23 0.96
C THR A 183 -3.93 3.61 -0.32
N ASP A 184 -2.70 3.97 -0.68
CA ASP A 184 -1.99 3.43 -1.84
C ASP A 184 -0.51 3.18 -1.52
N ARG A 185 0.18 2.45 -2.41
CA ARG A 185 1.56 2.01 -2.18
C ARG A 185 2.56 3.17 -2.24
N GLU A 186 2.34 4.13 -3.14
CA GLU A 186 3.23 5.27 -3.30
C GLU A 186 3.22 6.15 -2.05
N ALA A 187 2.02 6.53 -1.58
CA ALA A 187 1.86 7.28 -0.33
C ALA A 187 2.43 6.52 0.89
N ALA A 188 2.32 5.19 0.90
CA ALA A 188 2.91 4.38 1.97
C ALA A 188 4.44 4.33 1.88
N ALA A 189 5.01 4.27 0.67
CA ALA A 189 6.45 4.34 0.46
C ALA A 189 7.00 5.72 0.85
N GLU A 190 6.34 6.82 0.45
CA GLU A 190 6.70 8.19 0.87
C GLU A 190 6.72 8.34 2.39
N ALA A 191 5.63 7.89 3.05
CA ALA A 191 5.58 7.90 4.51
C ALA A 191 6.69 7.02 5.11
N ALA A 192 6.96 5.84 4.56
CA ALA A 192 7.98 4.94 5.05
C ALA A 192 9.38 5.57 4.99
N VAL A 193 9.72 6.22 3.88
CA VAL A 193 11.02 6.87 3.69
C VAL A 193 11.16 8.11 4.59
N SER A 194 10.09 8.91 4.75
CA SER A 194 10.14 10.12 5.57
C SER A 194 10.45 9.87 7.04
N TYR A 195 10.10 8.68 7.55
CA TYR A 195 10.35 8.29 8.96
C TYR A 195 11.63 7.49 9.17
N VAL A 196 12.41 7.20 8.11
CA VAL A 196 13.64 6.39 8.27
C VAL A 196 14.65 7.06 9.20
N ASP A 197 14.85 8.38 9.09
CA ASP A 197 15.77 9.11 9.96
C ASP A 197 15.31 9.07 11.42
N ASP A 198 14.03 9.27 11.70
CA ASP A 198 13.46 9.22 13.05
C ASP A 198 13.52 7.82 13.67
N VAL A 199 13.43 6.77 12.85
CA VAL A 199 13.37 5.38 13.27
C VAL A 199 14.76 4.75 13.38
N LEU A 200 15.62 5.01 12.39
CA LEU A 200 16.95 4.39 12.27
C LEU A 200 18.10 5.36 12.57
N GLY A 201 17.85 6.68 12.57
CA GLY A 201 18.90 7.69 12.75
C GLY A 201 19.80 7.86 11.50
N HIS A 202 19.33 7.46 10.33
CA HIS A 202 20.07 7.52 9.07
C HIS A 202 19.26 8.28 8.01
N PRO A 203 19.70 9.50 7.60
CA PRO A 203 18.91 10.38 6.74
C PRO A 203 18.97 10.01 5.25
N ILE A 204 19.73 9.00 4.85
CA ILE A 204 19.87 8.57 3.45
C ILE A 204 19.07 7.30 3.26
N ALA A 205 17.91 7.40 2.61
CA ALA A 205 17.08 6.24 2.36
C ALA A 205 16.28 6.39 1.06
N ALA A 206 15.98 5.25 0.45
CA ALA A 206 15.14 5.17 -0.74
C ALA A 206 14.37 3.84 -0.77
N ILE A 207 13.24 3.84 -1.47
CA ILE A 207 12.44 2.64 -1.74
C ILE A 207 12.33 2.43 -3.24
N TRP A 208 12.61 1.20 -3.65
CA TRP A 208 12.32 0.66 -4.97
C TRP A 208 11.14 -0.27 -4.88
N LEU A 209 10.19 -0.15 -5.80
CA LEU A 209 9.09 -1.09 -5.94
C LEU A 209 9.33 -2.01 -7.14
N TYR A 210 8.93 -3.25 -6.99
CA TYR A 210 9.02 -4.24 -8.05
C TYR A 210 7.86 -4.06 -9.04
N ASP A 211 8.21 -3.92 -10.32
CA ASP A 211 7.30 -3.95 -11.44
C ASP A 211 7.31 -5.35 -12.07
N GLU A 212 6.13 -5.99 -12.09
CA GLU A 212 5.96 -7.35 -12.64
C GLU A 212 6.00 -7.36 -14.17
N ASP A 213 5.67 -6.24 -14.85
CA ASP A 213 5.62 -6.14 -16.30
C ASP A 213 7.04 -5.99 -16.90
N ASP A 214 7.90 -5.23 -16.20
CA ASP A 214 9.29 -4.99 -16.63
C ASP A 214 10.30 -5.91 -15.92
N ASP A 215 9.87 -6.74 -14.97
CA ASP A 215 10.71 -7.61 -14.11
C ASP A 215 11.87 -6.86 -13.48
N ALA A 216 11.58 -5.68 -12.91
CA ALA A 216 12.57 -4.75 -12.41
C ALA A 216 12.16 -4.06 -11.11
N LEU A 217 13.13 -3.57 -10.36
CA LEU A 217 12.95 -2.69 -9.22
C LEU A 217 13.08 -1.23 -9.67
N GLU A 218 11.97 -0.49 -9.66
CA GLU A 218 11.93 0.90 -10.01
C GLU A 218 12.06 1.81 -8.79
N PRO A 219 12.88 2.88 -8.85
CA PRO A 219 12.99 3.85 -7.76
C PRO A 219 11.71 4.68 -7.68
N ILE A 220 11.01 4.64 -6.54
CA ILE A 220 9.74 5.36 -6.36
C ILE A 220 9.91 6.60 -5.48
N VAL A 221 10.67 6.48 -4.38
CA VAL A 221 10.79 7.55 -3.40
C VAL A 221 12.13 7.49 -2.68
N TRP A 222 12.66 8.66 -2.33
CA TRP A 222 13.90 8.81 -1.59
C TRP A 222 13.87 10.07 -0.72
N THR A 223 14.72 10.10 0.30
CA THR A 223 14.90 11.29 1.14
C THR A 223 15.63 12.40 0.36
N ASP A 224 15.42 13.67 0.75
CA ASP A 224 16.13 14.81 0.17
C ASP A 224 17.66 14.63 0.24
N THR A 225 18.14 14.05 1.34
CA THR A 225 19.57 13.74 1.55
C THR A 225 20.05 12.68 0.55
N ALA A 226 19.26 11.62 0.30
CA ALA A 226 19.61 10.62 -0.71
C ALA A 226 19.66 11.22 -2.10
N GLY A 227 18.69 12.04 -2.49
CA GLY A 227 18.69 12.76 -3.77
C GLY A 227 19.88 13.68 -3.97
N ALA A 228 20.35 14.33 -2.90
CA ALA A 228 21.53 15.20 -2.95
C ALA A 228 22.86 14.42 -3.07
N VAL A 229 22.90 13.18 -2.52
CA VAL A 229 24.12 12.36 -2.44
C VAL A 229 24.26 11.41 -3.62
N VAL A 230 23.17 10.76 -4.04
CA VAL A 230 23.20 9.69 -5.08
C VAL A 230 22.96 10.27 -6.48
N GLY A 231 22.15 11.35 -6.60
CA GLY A 231 21.77 11.89 -7.89
C GLY A 231 20.70 11.05 -8.58
N ASP A 232 21.04 10.41 -9.69
CA ASP A 232 20.12 9.52 -10.39
C ASP A 232 20.00 8.17 -9.67
N HIS A 233 18.78 7.74 -9.39
CA HIS A 233 18.49 6.44 -8.80
C HIS A 233 18.27 5.41 -9.92
N PRO A 234 19.14 4.37 -10.03
CA PRO A 234 19.03 3.37 -11.09
C PRO A 234 17.84 2.43 -10.88
N THR A 235 17.35 1.88 -11.96
CA THR A 235 16.50 0.68 -11.97
C THR A 235 17.40 -0.55 -11.81
N PHE A 236 16.93 -1.56 -11.07
CA PHE A 236 17.67 -2.81 -10.88
C PHE A 236 16.85 -3.97 -11.47
N ASP A 237 17.48 -4.82 -12.25
CA ASP A 237 16.86 -5.98 -12.87
C ASP A 237 17.73 -7.25 -12.71
N ALA A 238 17.19 -8.38 -13.17
CA ALA A 238 17.87 -9.68 -13.09
C ALA A 238 19.12 -9.78 -13.99
N ASP A 239 19.23 -8.94 -15.02
CA ASP A 239 20.31 -9.01 -16.02
C ASP A 239 21.58 -8.30 -15.53
N GLU A 240 21.45 -7.34 -14.59
CA GLU A 240 22.57 -6.64 -13.99
C GLU A 240 22.74 -7.02 -12.51
N PRO A 241 23.85 -7.71 -12.14
CA PRO A 241 24.12 -8.07 -10.74
C PRO A 241 24.15 -6.82 -9.85
N SER A 242 23.30 -6.78 -8.82
CA SER A 242 23.30 -5.72 -7.82
C SER A 242 22.94 -6.27 -6.46
N ILE A 243 23.53 -5.68 -5.40
CA ILE A 243 23.23 -6.04 -4.02
C ILE A 243 21.73 -5.84 -3.71
N THR A 244 21.13 -4.83 -4.33
CA THR A 244 19.71 -4.49 -4.16
C THR A 244 18.82 -5.59 -4.77
N TRP A 245 19.13 -6.04 -5.99
CA TRP A 245 18.40 -7.12 -6.63
C TRP A 245 18.58 -8.47 -5.91
N GLU A 246 19.83 -8.80 -5.54
CA GLU A 246 20.12 -10.03 -4.78
C GLU A 246 19.37 -10.10 -3.44
N ALA A 247 19.30 -8.97 -2.72
CA ALA A 247 18.54 -8.89 -1.48
C ALA A 247 17.04 -9.09 -1.73
N PHE A 248 16.49 -8.52 -2.80
CA PHE A 248 15.09 -8.70 -3.20
C PHE A 248 14.79 -10.16 -3.54
N GLU A 249 15.59 -10.79 -4.40
CA GLU A 249 15.39 -12.17 -4.85
C GLU A 249 15.55 -13.17 -3.69
N SER A 250 16.56 -13.00 -2.84
CA SER A 250 16.77 -13.86 -1.68
C SER A 250 15.74 -13.67 -0.56
N GLY A 251 15.13 -12.48 -0.48
CA GLY A 251 14.26 -12.08 0.62
C GLY A 251 14.99 -11.87 1.95
N GLU A 252 16.33 -11.82 1.94
CA GLU A 252 17.15 -11.65 3.13
C GLU A 252 17.81 -10.25 3.14
N PRO A 253 17.80 -9.54 4.28
CA PRO A 253 18.50 -8.27 4.38
C PRO A 253 20.01 -8.42 4.17
N THR A 254 20.59 -7.51 3.41
CA THR A 254 22.01 -7.47 3.11
C THR A 254 22.64 -6.21 3.70
N TYR A 255 23.77 -6.36 4.40
CA TYR A 255 24.58 -5.27 4.92
C TYR A 255 25.95 -5.24 4.26
N VAL A 256 26.31 -4.08 3.72
CA VAL A 256 27.61 -3.82 3.12
C VAL A 256 28.36 -2.81 3.98
N ALA A 257 29.41 -3.25 4.65
CA ALA A 257 30.18 -2.43 5.58
C ALA A 257 31.05 -1.37 4.86
N ASP A 258 31.53 -1.65 3.66
CA ASP A 258 32.27 -0.70 2.81
C ASP A 258 31.89 -0.89 1.33
N VAL A 259 30.97 -0.10 0.87
CA VAL A 259 30.49 -0.08 -0.52
C VAL A 259 31.63 0.21 -1.51
N GLY A 260 32.61 1.01 -1.12
CA GLY A 260 33.77 1.33 -1.96
C GLY A 260 34.77 0.18 -2.14
N ALA A 261 34.64 -0.89 -1.37
CA ALA A 261 35.46 -2.10 -1.50
C ALA A 261 34.84 -3.14 -2.45
N ASP A 262 33.57 -2.97 -2.81
CA ASP A 262 32.84 -3.86 -3.71
C ASP A 262 32.86 -3.29 -5.14
N PRO A 263 33.45 -3.99 -6.12
CA PRO A 263 33.54 -3.50 -7.50
C PRO A 263 32.19 -3.44 -8.23
N ASP A 264 31.15 -4.13 -7.73
CA ASP A 264 29.82 -4.20 -8.33
C ASP A 264 28.85 -3.18 -7.68
N SER A 265 29.33 -2.37 -6.74
CA SER A 265 28.58 -1.29 -6.13
C SER A 265 28.73 0.04 -6.88
N TYR A 266 27.85 1.01 -6.56
CA TYR A 266 27.81 2.37 -7.10
C TYR A 266 29.19 2.87 -7.58
N GLY A 267 29.32 3.27 -8.86
CA GLY A 267 30.55 3.61 -9.52
C GLY A 267 31.50 4.56 -8.75
N ASP A 268 32.75 4.70 -9.23
CA ASP A 268 33.80 5.53 -8.66
C ASP A 268 33.30 6.94 -8.27
N GLY A 269 33.18 7.20 -6.97
CA GLY A 269 32.80 8.51 -6.45
C GLY A 269 31.54 8.55 -5.58
N ALA A 270 30.93 7.42 -5.27
CA ALA A 270 29.76 7.36 -4.39
C ALA A 270 30.10 7.91 -2.99
N THR A 271 29.27 8.82 -2.50
CA THR A 271 29.41 9.39 -1.15
C THR A 271 28.93 8.40 -0.08
N ILE A 272 28.13 7.40 -0.47
CA ILE A 272 27.69 6.32 0.43
C ILE A 272 28.85 5.35 0.62
N ARG A 273 29.17 5.06 1.88
CA ARG A 273 30.28 4.18 2.26
C ARG A 273 29.81 2.88 2.90
N SER A 274 28.65 2.86 3.54
CA SER A 274 28.00 1.62 3.96
C SER A 274 26.53 1.66 3.64
N GLU A 275 25.94 0.49 3.39
CA GLU A 275 24.57 0.36 2.96
C GLU A 275 23.89 -0.85 3.61
N LEU A 276 22.61 -0.66 3.95
CA LEU A 276 21.72 -1.68 4.45
C LEU A 276 20.53 -1.79 3.49
N VAL A 277 20.39 -2.94 2.84
CA VAL A 277 19.28 -3.27 1.94
C VAL A 277 18.31 -4.22 2.63
N VAL A 278 17.05 -3.85 2.75
CA VAL A 278 16.04 -4.62 3.46
C VAL A 278 14.85 -4.89 2.55
N PRO A 279 14.56 -6.16 2.22
CA PRO A 279 13.41 -6.51 1.38
C PRO A 279 12.07 -6.13 2.02
N LEU A 280 11.16 -5.63 1.19
CA LEU A 280 9.75 -5.37 1.51
C LEU A 280 8.85 -6.52 1.00
N GLY A 281 9.29 -7.75 1.20
CA GLY A 281 8.67 -8.95 0.65
C GLY A 281 8.73 -8.93 -0.88
N ARG A 282 7.63 -9.26 -1.54
CA ARG A 282 7.51 -9.24 -3.01
C ARG A 282 7.31 -7.85 -3.62
N TYR A 283 7.20 -6.81 -2.79
CA TYR A 283 6.83 -5.48 -3.26
C TYR A 283 8.02 -4.61 -3.64
N GLY A 284 9.23 -4.95 -3.18
CA GLY A 284 10.42 -4.17 -3.45
C GLY A 284 11.44 -4.22 -2.32
N VAL A 285 12.23 -3.15 -2.20
CA VAL A 285 13.30 -3.02 -1.20
C VAL A 285 13.35 -1.63 -0.60
N LEU A 286 13.82 -1.56 0.65
CA LEU A 286 14.24 -0.34 1.33
C LEU A 286 15.76 -0.34 1.44
N ASN A 287 16.43 0.66 0.84
CA ASN A 287 17.85 0.89 1.00
C ASN A 287 18.07 2.03 1.98
N VAL A 288 19.00 1.83 2.91
CA VAL A 288 19.44 2.85 3.88
C VAL A 288 20.95 3.00 3.77
N GLY A 289 21.41 4.18 3.44
CA GLY A 289 22.82 4.48 3.22
C GLY A 289 23.43 5.31 4.36
N ALA A 290 24.75 5.18 4.53
CA ALA A 290 25.53 6.04 5.41
C ALA A 290 26.84 6.47 4.74
N THR A 291 27.35 7.65 5.13
CA THR A 291 28.61 8.19 4.60
C THR A 291 29.87 7.65 5.32
N GLY A 292 29.69 6.95 6.42
CA GLY A 292 30.74 6.26 7.16
C GLY A 292 30.88 4.81 6.71
N VAL A 293 32.08 4.24 6.85
CA VAL A 293 32.32 2.80 6.73
C VAL A 293 31.86 2.13 8.00
N ASP A 294 31.22 0.96 7.89
CA ASP A 294 30.74 0.14 9.01
C ASP A 294 29.84 0.92 9.99
N ALA A 295 28.90 1.71 9.41
CA ALA A 295 28.09 2.66 10.17
C ALA A 295 26.84 2.05 10.80
N PHE A 296 26.49 0.80 10.47
CA PHE A 296 25.30 0.13 11.00
C PHE A 296 25.69 -0.97 11.98
N ASP A 297 24.99 -1.05 13.11
CA ASP A 297 25.17 -2.10 14.10
C ASP A 297 24.01 -3.14 14.08
N ASP A 298 24.12 -4.17 14.91
CA ASP A 298 23.10 -5.22 15.03
C ASP A 298 21.72 -4.66 15.46
N SER A 299 21.69 -3.52 16.16
CA SER A 299 20.45 -2.86 16.58
C SER A 299 19.79 -2.18 15.38
N ASP A 300 20.56 -1.50 14.54
CA ASP A 300 20.06 -0.86 13.31
C ASP A 300 19.45 -1.88 12.37
N LEU A 301 20.14 -3.01 12.18
CA LEU A 301 19.62 -4.13 11.39
C LEU A 301 18.32 -4.69 11.96
N ALA A 302 18.23 -4.85 13.29
CA ALA A 302 17.01 -5.35 13.92
C ALA A 302 15.84 -4.36 13.76
N VAL A 303 16.08 -3.06 13.93
CA VAL A 303 15.07 -2.00 13.75
C VAL A 303 14.63 -1.90 12.29
N ALA A 304 15.58 -1.94 11.35
CA ALA A 304 15.30 -1.89 9.92
C ALA A 304 14.42 -3.08 9.46
N ARG A 305 14.69 -4.29 9.97
CA ARG A 305 13.83 -5.47 9.72
C ARG A 305 12.42 -5.29 10.24
N ILE A 306 12.25 -4.74 11.44
CA ILE A 306 10.92 -4.45 12.03
C ILE A 306 10.20 -3.41 11.17
N TRP A 307 10.92 -2.35 10.77
CA TRP A 307 10.36 -1.29 9.93
C TRP A 307 9.92 -1.82 8.57
N ALA A 308 10.78 -2.53 7.86
CA ALA A 308 10.48 -3.16 6.57
C ALA A 308 9.30 -4.14 6.66
N ALA A 309 9.23 -4.95 7.71
CA ALA A 309 8.08 -5.83 7.95
C ALA A 309 6.78 -5.03 8.16
N THR A 310 6.84 -3.89 8.85
CA THR A 310 5.69 -3.00 9.06
C THR A 310 5.21 -2.41 7.73
N VAL A 311 6.13 -1.90 6.90
CA VAL A 311 5.84 -1.37 5.56
C VAL A 311 5.22 -2.46 4.68
N THR A 312 5.82 -3.66 4.67
CA THR A 312 5.30 -4.83 3.94
C THR A 312 3.87 -5.17 4.33
N LEU A 313 3.55 -5.19 5.62
CA LEU A 313 2.19 -5.44 6.10
C LEU A 313 1.19 -4.37 5.63
N VAL A 314 1.61 -3.11 5.56
CA VAL A 314 0.78 -2.03 5.01
C VAL A 314 0.53 -2.22 3.51
N PHE A 315 1.53 -2.61 2.74
CA PHE A 315 1.37 -2.94 1.31
C PHE A 315 0.40 -4.11 1.09
N VAL A 316 0.54 -5.19 1.87
CA VAL A 316 -0.40 -6.33 1.84
C VAL A 316 -1.83 -5.87 2.14
N ARG A 317 -2.02 -5.01 3.15
CA ARG A 317 -3.33 -4.45 3.50
C ARG A 317 -3.92 -3.66 2.33
N ILE A 318 -3.15 -2.72 1.76
CA ILE A 318 -3.60 -1.87 0.65
C ILE A 318 -4.01 -2.72 -0.55
N GLU A 319 -3.22 -3.74 -0.90
CA GLU A 319 -3.53 -4.64 -2.00
C GLU A 319 -4.83 -5.41 -1.74
N ARG A 320 -4.98 -5.95 -0.53
CA ARG A 320 -6.19 -6.68 -0.15
C ARG A 320 -7.45 -5.80 -0.15
N GLU A 321 -7.34 -4.56 0.31
CA GLU A 321 -8.44 -3.59 0.25
C GLU A 321 -8.83 -3.27 -1.19
N ARG A 322 -7.85 -3.12 -2.10
CA ARG A 322 -8.09 -2.91 -3.54
C ARG A 322 -8.80 -4.12 -4.17
N GLN A 323 -8.38 -5.34 -3.85
CA GLN A 323 -9.02 -6.56 -4.34
C GLN A 323 -10.46 -6.70 -3.84
N LEU A 324 -10.71 -6.38 -2.57
CA LEU A 324 -12.06 -6.42 -2.00
C LEU A 324 -12.99 -5.42 -2.69
N ARG A 325 -12.54 -4.18 -2.88
CA ARG A 325 -13.33 -3.15 -3.60
C ARG A 325 -13.67 -3.56 -5.02
N ARG A 326 -12.71 -4.10 -5.76
CA ARG A 326 -12.97 -4.60 -7.15
C ARG A 326 -14.05 -5.69 -7.14
N ARG A 327 -13.98 -6.64 -6.21
CA ARG A 327 -14.98 -7.69 -6.09
C ARG A 327 -16.35 -7.16 -5.68
N GLU A 328 -16.41 -6.20 -4.78
CA GLU A 328 -17.66 -5.53 -4.39
C GLU A 328 -18.30 -4.81 -5.58
N GLU A 329 -17.49 -4.12 -6.39
CA GLU A 329 -17.96 -3.45 -7.61
C GLU A 329 -18.43 -4.46 -8.69
N GLU A 330 -17.77 -5.61 -8.82
CA GLU A 330 -18.18 -6.69 -9.71
C GLU A 330 -19.52 -7.29 -9.26
N VAL A 331 -19.66 -7.62 -7.98
CA VAL A 331 -20.90 -8.15 -7.42
C VAL A 331 -22.04 -7.13 -7.52
N ALA A 332 -21.76 -5.84 -7.29
CA ALA A 332 -22.77 -4.79 -7.44
C ALA A 332 -23.27 -4.71 -8.90
N ARG A 333 -22.33 -4.70 -9.87
CA ARG A 333 -22.69 -4.70 -11.30
C ARG A 333 -23.51 -5.91 -11.72
N GLU A 334 -23.16 -7.08 -11.22
CA GLU A 334 -23.88 -8.31 -11.52
C GLU A 334 -25.28 -8.31 -10.91
N ARG A 335 -25.40 -7.82 -9.67
CA ARG A 335 -26.71 -7.66 -9.02
C ARG A 335 -27.61 -6.70 -9.80
N ASP A 336 -27.09 -5.55 -10.19
CA ASP A 336 -27.86 -4.53 -10.91
C ASP A 336 -28.35 -5.07 -12.27
N ARG A 337 -27.49 -5.84 -12.98
CA ARG A 337 -27.88 -6.56 -14.21
C ARG A 337 -29.01 -7.58 -13.97
N LEU A 338 -28.91 -8.35 -12.90
CA LEU A 338 -29.94 -9.34 -12.55
C LEU A 338 -31.28 -8.68 -12.17
N GLU A 339 -31.24 -7.54 -11.47
CA GLU A 339 -32.45 -6.75 -11.12
C GLU A 339 -33.11 -6.18 -12.37
N GLU A 340 -32.34 -5.61 -13.30
CA GLU A 340 -32.82 -5.10 -14.58
C GLU A 340 -33.43 -6.21 -15.41
N PHE A 341 -32.73 -7.33 -15.57
CA PHE A 341 -33.23 -8.52 -16.25
C PHE A 341 -34.55 -9.02 -15.66
N ALA A 342 -34.64 -9.19 -14.34
CA ALA A 342 -35.86 -9.65 -13.68
C ALA A 342 -37.05 -8.69 -13.88
N SER A 343 -36.78 -7.39 -13.97
CA SER A 343 -37.79 -6.35 -14.23
C SER A 343 -38.33 -6.45 -15.64
N LEU A 344 -37.43 -6.53 -16.64
CA LEU A 344 -37.80 -6.68 -18.05
C LEU A 344 -38.60 -7.95 -18.30
N VAL A 345 -38.11 -9.10 -17.81
CA VAL A 345 -38.81 -10.39 -17.89
C VAL A 345 -40.23 -10.31 -17.33
N SER A 346 -40.37 -9.72 -16.13
CA SER A 346 -41.68 -9.65 -15.46
C SER A 346 -42.68 -8.77 -16.21
N HIS A 347 -42.20 -7.66 -16.81
CA HIS A 347 -43.06 -6.76 -17.55
C HIS A 347 -43.51 -7.40 -18.89
N ASP A 348 -42.59 -7.97 -19.63
CA ASP A 348 -42.82 -8.43 -21.01
C ASP A 348 -43.54 -9.75 -21.07
N LEU A 349 -43.41 -10.62 -20.07
CA LEU A 349 -44.24 -11.80 -19.92
C LEU A 349 -45.67 -11.46 -19.45
N ARG A 350 -45.85 -10.41 -18.64
CA ARG A 350 -47.19 -10.06 -18.10
C ARG A 350 -48.07 -9.49 -19.20
N SER A 351 -47.52 -8.77 -20.19
CA SER A 351 -48.30 -8.13 -21.29
C SER A 351 -49.02 -9.18 -22.16
N PRO A 352 -48.35 -10.16 -22.81
CA PRO A 352 -49.01 -11.17 -23.63
C PRO A 352 -49.90 -12.13 -22.80
N LEU A 353 -49.51 -12.42 -21.55
CA LEU A 353 -50.33 -13.22 -20.64
C LEU A 353 -51.69 -12.56 -20.38
N ASN A 354 -51.72 -11.23 -20.14
CA ASN A 354 -52.94 -10.48 -19.92
C ASN A 354 -53.83 -10.48 -21.19
N VAL A 355 -53.21 -10.36 -22.39
CA VAL A 355 -53.94 -10.46 -23.67
C VAL A 355 -54.53 -11.85 -23.88
N ALA A 356 -53.74 -12.91 -23.60
CA ALA A 356 -54.22 -14.29 -23.71
C ALA A 356 -55.37 -14.57 -22.76
N VAL A 357 -55.24 -14.16 -21.46
CA VAL A 357 -56.30 -14.32 -20.44
C VAL A 357 -57.54 -13.54 -20.81
N GLY A 358 -57.40 -12.26 -21.24
CA GLY A 358 -58.57 -11.45 -21.64
C GLY A 358 -59.32 -12.03 -22.85
N ASN A 359 -58.61 -12.53 -23.86
CA ASN A 359 -59.24 -13.19 -25.00
C ASN A 359 -59.89 -14.52 -24.62
N LEU A 360 -59.29 -15.32 -23.72
CA LEU A 360 -59.89 -16.54 -23.17
C LEU A 360 -61.17 -16.23 -22.39
N GLU A 361 -61.22 -15.15 -21.62
CA GLU A 361 -62.43 -14.74 -20.89
C GLU A 361 -63.56 -14.39 -21.89
N ILE A 362 -63.24 -13.63 -22.97
CA ILE A 362 -64.19 -13.30 -24.02
C ILE A 362 -64.70 -14.55 -24.74
N VAL A 363 -63.78 -15.47 -25.08
CA VAL A 363 -64.19 -16.76 -25.71
C VAL A 363 -65.09 -17.58 -24.77
N THR A 364 -64.78 -17.61 -23.46
CA THR A 364 -65.57 -18.34 -22.47
C THR A 364 -66.98 -17.74 -22.30
N GLU A 365 -67.08 -16.40 -22.32
CA GLU A 365 -68.35 -15.68 -22.22
C GLU A 365 -69.21 -15.92 -23.47
N ARG A 366 -68.62 -15.91 -24.68
CA ARG A 366 -69.28 -16.18 -25.95
C ARG A 366 -69.60 -17.63 -26.19
N LEU A 367 -68.87 -18.59 -25.62
CA LEU A 367 -69.22 -20.00 -25.60
C LEU A 367 -70.61 -20.22 -24.94
N ALA A 368 -70.96 -19.37 -23.98
CA ALA A 368 -72.26 -19.41 -23.30
C ALA A 368 -73.40 -18.92 -24.27
N ASP A 369 -73.08 -18.17 -25.30
CA ASP A 369 -74.05 -17.59 -26.29
C ASP A 369 -74.02 -18.28 -27.70
N GLU A 370 -73.33 -19.42 -27.85
CA GLU A 370 -73.17 -20.19 -29.13
C GLU A 370 -72.59 -19.44 -30.32
N SER A 371 -71.86 -18.33 -30.13
CA SER A 371 -71.19 -17.58 -31.19
C SER A 371 -69.68 -17.43 -30.93
N ILE A 372 -68.87 -18.37 -31.39
CA ILE A 372 -67.39 -18.29 -31.31
C ILE A 372 -66.88 -17.65 -32.61
N ASP A 373 -66.11 -16.59 -32.47
CA ASP A 373 -65.30 -16.03 -33.55
C ASP A 373 -63.88 -16.67 -33.51
N VAL A 374 -63.46 -17.26 -34.63
CA VAL A 374 -62.17 -17.93 -34.78
C VAL A 374 -61.00 -16.91 -34.56
N GLY A 375 -61.22 -15.63 -34.85
CA GLY A 375 -60.24 -14.56 -34.67
C GLY A 375 -59.78 -14.34 -33.23
N GLU A 376 -60.65 -14.67 -32.21
CA GLU A 376 -60.28 -14.55 -30.79
C GLU A 376 -59.38 -15.70 -30.31
N LEU A 377 -59.54 -16.89 -30.85
CA LEU A 377 -58.66 -18.03 -30.61
C LEU A 377 -57.29 -17.82 -31.26
N ASP A 378 -57.27 -17.22 -32.48
CA ASP A 378 -56.02 -16.86 -33.14
C ASP A 378 -55.26 -15.79 -32.35
N ALA A 379 -55.95 -14.82 -31.70
CA ALA A 379 -55.30 -13.83 -30.85
C ALA A 379 -54.66 -14.46 -29.56
N VAL A 380 -55.33 -15.46 -28.99
CA VAL A 380 -54.73 -16.24 -27.87
C VAL A 380 -53.49 -16.99 -28.35
N LYS A 381 -53.58 -17.65 -29.50
CA LYS A 381 -52.46 -18.39 -30.07
C LYS A 381 -51.24 -17.48 -30.29
N ARG A 382 -51.43 -16.31 -30.98
CA ARG A 382 -50.35 -15.33 -31.19
C ARG A 382 -49.72 -14.86 -29.88
N SER A 383 -50.55 -14.64 -28.81
CA SER A 383 -50.01 -14.21 -27.50
C SER A 383 -49.18 -15.29 -26.83
N LEU A 384 -49.53 -16.57 -27.01
CA LEU A 384 -48.75 -17.69 -26.50
C LEU A 384 -47.47 -17.92 -27.29
N ASP A 385 -47.54 -17.83 -28.63
CA ASP A 385 -46.37 -17.90 -29.51
C ASP A 385 -45.35 -16.78 -29.19
N ARG A 386 -45.86 -15.56 -28.92
CA ARG A 386 -45.01 -14.46 -28.45
C ARG A 386 -44.36 -14.71 -27.09
N MET A 387 -45.08 -15.34 -26.14
CA MET A 387 -44.47 -15.69 -24.85
C MET A 387 -43.38 -16.75 -25.01
N ASP A 388 -43.56 -17.71 -25.91
CA ASP A 388 -42.54 -18.74 -26.21
C ASP A 388 -41.27 -18.09 -26.77
N ALA A 389 -41.42 -17.19 -27.73
CA ALA A 389 -40.31 -16.42 -28.29
C ALA A 389 -39.58 -15.55 -27.25
N LEU A 390 -40.34 -14.88 -26.35
CA LEU A 390 -39.76 -14.10 -25.27
C LEU A 390 -38.96 -14.99 -24.27
N ILE A 391 -39.48 -16.19 -23.96
CA ILE A 391 -38.77 -17.12 -23.08
C ILE A 391 -37.48 -17.61 -23.74
N GLU A 392 -37.49 -17.91 -25.02
CA GLU A 392 -36.26 -18.30 -25.75
C GLU A 392 -35.23 -17.18 -25.80
N ASP A 393 -35.64 -15.95 -26.08
CA ASP A 393 -34.76 -14.76 -26.07
C ASP A 393 -34.17 -14.52 -24.69
N LEU A 394 -34.97 -14.65 -23.61
CA LEU A 394 -34.55 -14.48 -22.23
C LEU A 394 -33.57 -15.57 -21.76
N LEU A 395 -33.82 -16.83 -22.20
CA LEU A 395 -32.89 -17.91 -21.92
C LEU A 395 -31.56 -17.73 -22.68
N ALA A 396 -31.60 -17.15 -23.86
CA ALA A 396 -30.42 -16.78 -24.62
C ALA A 396 -29.61 -15.70 -23.87
N LEU A 397 -30.24 -14.61 -23.44
CA LEU A 397 -29.64 -13.54 -22.64
C LEU A 397 -29.09 -14.08 -21.29
N ALA A 398 -29.80 -14.96 -20.61
CA ALA A 398 -29.35 -15.54 -19.34
C ALA A 398 -28.12 -16.46 -19.46
N ARG A 399 -27.91 -17.10 -20.60
CA ARG A 399 -26.73 -17.95 -20.87
C ARG A 399 -25.47 -17.17 -21.24
N GLN A 400 -25.57 -15.86 -21.47
CA GLN A 400 -24.49 -15.03 -22.00
C GLN A 400 -23.48 -14.52 -20.95
N GLY A 401 -23.72 -14.72 -19.66
CA GLY A 401 -22.78 -14.36 -18.57
C GLY A 401 -21.47 -15.16 -18.53
N THR A 402 -21.32 -16.17 -19.37
CA THR A 402 -20.09 -16.93 -19.55
C THR A 402 -19.42 -16.51 -20.86
N GLY A 403 -18.20 -15.94 -20.81
CA GLY A 403 -17.41 -15.66 -22.00
C GLY A 403 -17.33 -16.85 -22.96
N ILE A 404 -16.94 -16.62 -24.20
CA ILE A 404 -16.73 -17.70 -25.18
C ILE A 404 -15.49 -18.45 -24.73
N ASP A 405 -15.67 -19.73 -24.34
CA ASP A 405 -14.56 -20.58 -23.92
C ASP A 405 -13.75 -21.12 -25.10
N GLU A 406 -14.38 -21.35 -26.27
CA GLU A 406 -13.70 -21.85 -27.48
C GLU A 406 -14.38 -21.31 -28.75
N THR A 407 -13.58 -20.76 -29.68
CA THR A 407 -14.00 -20.44 -31.04
C THR A 407 -13.55 -21.52 -32.00
N GLU A 408 -14.33 -21.78 -33.05
CA GLU A 408 -13.98 -22.70 -34.12
C GLU A 408 -14.02 -22.00 -35.48
N PRO A 409 -13.28 -22.48 -36.48
CA PRO A 409 -13.39 -21.94 -37.83
C PRO A 409 -14.72 -22.31 -38.45
N VAL A 410 -15.57 -21.30 -38.67
CA VAL A 410 -16.94 -21.45 -39.21
C VAL A 410 -16.96 -20.89 -40.67
N PRO A 411 -17.24 -21.75 -41.67
CA PRO A 411 -17.52 -21.26 -43.02
C PRO A 411 -18.81 -20.41 -43.03
N LEU A 412 -18.65 -19.11 -43.27
CA LEU A 412 -19.77 -18.16 -43.14
C LEU A 412 -20.90 -18.46 -44.12
N ALA A 413 -20.56 -18.78 -45.36
CA ALA A 413 -21.55 -19.10 -46.41
C ALA A 413 -22.44 -20.31 -46.03
N ASP A 414 -21.84 -21.37 -45.49
CA ASP A 414 -22.58 -22.57 -45.07
C ASP A 414 -23.54 -22.26 -43.91
N LEU A 415 -23.05 -21.54 -42.91
CA LEU A 415 -23.87 -21.18 -41.73
C LEU A 415 -25.02 -20.24 -42.14
N VAL A 416 -24.77 -19.23 -42.98
CA VAL A 416 -25.78 -18.32 -43.54
C VAL A 416 -26.88 -19.06 -44.29
N ALA A 417 -26.50 -20.06 -45.12
CA ALA A 417 -27.49 -20.87 -45.84
C ALA A 417 -28.35 -21.73 -44.88
N GLU A 418 -27.73 -22.34 -43.88
CA GLU A 418 -28.45 -23.08 -42.82
C GLU A 418 -29.44 -22.20 -42.04
N CYS A 419 -29.04 -20.99 -41.65
CA CYS A 419 -29.91 -20.06 -40.92
C CYS A 419 -31.07 -19.56 -41.79
N TRP A 420 -30.82 -19.34 -43.07
CA TRP A 420 -31.87 -18.91 -44.02
C TRP A 420 -32.98 -19.96 -44.19
N GLU A 421 -32.66 -21.25 -44.18
CA GLU A 421 -33.63 -22.36 -44.27
C GLU A 421 -34.57 -22.43 -43.04
N THR A 422 -34.16 -21.86 -41.89
CA THR A 422 -34.96 -21.88 -40.64
C THR A 422 -35.91 -20.70 -40.52
N VAL A 423 -35.69 -19.60 -41.28
CA VAL A 423 -36.55 -18.42 -41.28
C VAL A 423 -37.68 -18.59 -42.26
N ASP A 424 -38.90 -18.20 -41.88
CA ASP A 424 -40.06 -18.18 -42.80
C ASP A 424 -39.93 -17.01 -43.80
N THR A 425 -39.37 -17.32 -44.93
CA THR A 425 -38.88 -16.29 -45.88
C THR A 425 -39.86 -15.99 -47.03
N ASP A 426 -41.01 -16.68 -47.15
CA ASP A 426 -41.99 -16.50 -48.22
C ASP A 426 -41.32 -16.29 -49.61
N SER A 427 -41.27 -15.03 -50.10
CA SER A 427 -40.66 -14.60 -51.40
C SER A 427 -39.31 -13.91 -51.20
N ALA A 428 -38.79 -13.78 -50.00
CA ALA A 428 -37.50 -13.15 -49.73
C ALA A 428 -36.34 -13.89 -50.41
N THR A 429 -35.29 -13.16 -50.74
CA THR A 429 -34.11 -13.72 -51.42
C THR A 429 -32.82 -13.48 -50.64
N LEU A 430 -31.94 -14.50 -50.62
CA LEU A 430 -30.63 -14.39 -50.03
C LEU A 430 -29.53 -14.39 -51.10
N THR A 431 -28.58 -13.48 -50.97
CA THR A 431 -27.36 -13.43 -51.78
C THR A 431 -26.17 -13.55 -50.86
N VAL A 432 -25.30 -14.54 -51.07
CA VAL A 432 -24.07 -14.73 -50.29
C VAL A 432 -22.90 -14.46 -51.24
N GLU A 433 -22.14 -13.40 -50.94
CA GLU A 433 -21.00 -12.94 -51.74
C GLU A 433 -19.65 -13.13 -51.04
N THR A 434 -19.53 -14.19 -50.25
CA THR A 434 -18.29 -14.49 -49.51
C THR A 434 -18.11 -15.99 -49.40
N ASP A 435 -16.85 -16.42 -49.38
CA ASP A 435 -16.38 -17.76 -49.05
C ASP A 435 -15.52 -17.75 -47.76
N ALA A 436 -15.62 -16.69 -46.98
CA ALA A 436 -14.83 -16.47 -45.78
C ALA A 436 -15.12 -17.49 -44.68
N VAL A 437 -14.06 -17.80 -43.92
CA VAL A 437 -14.11 -18.58 -42.66
C VAL A 437 -13.87 -17.62 -41.50
N VAL A 438 -14.75 -17.62 -40.50
CA VAL A 438 -14.67 -16.76 -39.33
C VAL A 438 -14.44 -17.59 -38.07
N ALA A 439 -13.60 -17.12 -37.16
CA ALA A 439 -13.36 -17.75 -35.87
C ALA A 439 -14.48 -17.36 -34.89
N ALA A 440 -15.43 -18.27 -34.65
CA ALA A 440 -16.64 -17.98 -33.88
C ALA A 440 -17.14 -19.18 -33.06
N ASP A 441 -17.94 -18.90 -32.05
CA ASP A 441 -18.90 -19.87 -31.50
C ASP A 441 -20.05 -20.03 -32.51
N ARG A 442 -20.09 -21.16 -33.20
CA ARG A 442 -21.06 -21.45 -34.26
C ARG A 442 -22.52 -21.27 -33.79
N SER A 443 -22.83 -21.66 -32.56
CA SER A 443 -24.19 -21.58 -32.01
C SER A 443 -24.63 -20.12 -31.82
N ARG A 444 -23.74 -19.30 -31.26
CA ARG A 444 -24.02 -17.88 -31.02
C ARG A 444 -24.07 -17.09 -32.33
N LEU A 445 -23.16 -17.35 -33.24
CA LEU A 445 -23.19 -16.71 -34.56
C LEU A 445 -24.45 -17.09 -35.35
N ARG A 446 -24.89 -18.35 -35.28
CA ARG A 446 -26.18 -18.81 -35.82
C ARG A 446 -27.32 -17.96 -35.26
N GLN A 447 -27.41 -17.79 -33.97
CA GLN A 447 -28.45 -17.02 -33.30
C GLN A 447 -28.45 -15.54 -33.75
N ALA A 448 -27.29 -14.91 -33.91
CA ALA A 448 -27.20 -13.53 -34.40
C ALA A 448 -27.71 -13.42 -35.83
N LEU A 449 -27.35 -14.36 -36.72
CA LEU A 449 -27.79 -14.39 -38.10
C LEU A 449 -29.30 -14.63 -38.21
N GLU A 450 -29.86 -15.57 -37.45
CA GLU A 450 -31.32 -15.83 -37.42
C GLU A 450 -32.10 -14.60 -36.96
N ASN A 451 -31.61 -13.85 -35.95
CA ASN A 451 -32.22 -12.60 -35.51
C ASN A 451 -32.17 -11.51 -36.62
N LEU A 452 -31.04 -11.39 -37.33
CA LEU A 452 -30.93 -10.40 -38.42
C LEU A 452 -31.82 -10.75 -39.59
N PHE A 453 -31.91 -12.02 -39.98
CA PHE A 453 -32.78 -12.46 -41.09
C PHE A 453 -34.28 -12.33 -40.72
N GLY A 454 -34.65 -12.69 -39.48
CA GLY A 454 -36.00 -12.47 -38.98
C GLY A 454 -36.39 -10.99 -38.98
N ASN A 455 -35.49 -10.11 -38.54
CA ASN A 455 -35.72 -8.66 -38.60
C ASN A 455 -35.87 -8.15 -40.03
N ALA A 456 -35.04 -8.59 -40.98
CA ALA A 456 -35.13 -8.20 -42.36
C ALA A 456 -36.52 -8.57 -42.95
N VAL A 457 -36.98 -9.80 -42.75
CA VAL A 457 -38.29 -10.24 -43.25
C VAL A 457 -39.45 -9.49 -42.57
N ALA A 458 -39.39 -9.29 -41.26
CA ALA A 458 -40.44 -8.63 -40.47
C ALA A 458 -40.59 -7.13 -40.81
N HIS A 459 -39.46 -6.42 -41.00
CA HIS A 459 -39.47 -4.95 -41.17
C HIS A 459 -39.38 -4.48 -42.63
N ALA A 460 -38.66 -5.23 -43.49
CA ALA A 460 -38.55 -4.86 -44.92
C ALA A 460 -39.62 -5.48 -45.79
N GLY A 461 -40.30 -6.52 -45.30
CA GLY A 461 -41.40 -7.16 -45.98
C GLY A 461 -41.05 -8.50 -46.64
N PRO A 462 -42.07 -9.23 -47.18
CA PRO A 462 -41.88 -10.62 -47.62
C PRO A 462 -41.03 -10.77 -48.90
N ASP A 463 -40.82 -9.69 -49.65
CA ASP A 463 -40.03 -9.69 -50.90
C ASP A 463 -38.59 -9.15 -50.68
N VAL A 464 -38.13 -9.00 -49.44
CA VAL A 464 -36.82 -8.45 -49.09
C VAL A 464 -35.67 -9.23 -49.72
N ALA A 465 -34.64 -8.50 -50.17
CA ALA A 465 -33.38 -9.08 -50.62
C ALA A 465 -32.30 -8.85 -49.56
N VAL A 466 -31.82 -9.95 -48.96
CA VAL A 466 -30.73 -9.92 -47.96
C VAL A 466 -29.40 -10.29 -48.63
N THR A 467 -28.35 -9.52 -48.35
CA THR A 467 -27.00 -9.76 -48.87
C THR A 467 -26.04 -9.96 -47.67
N VAL A 468 -25.21 -11.00 -47.73
CA VAL A 468 -24.12 -11.25 -46.75
C VAL A 468 -22.80 -11.29 -47.52
N SER A 469 -21.84 -10.45 -47.10
CA SER A 469 -20.52 -10.38 -47.70
C SER A 469 -19.47 -9.92 -46.71
N THR A 470 -18.19 -10.02 -47.08
CA THR A 470 -17.08 -9.46 -46.31
C THR A 470 -16.94 -7.96 -46.53
N LEU A 471 -16.42 -7.25 -45.54
CA LEU A 471 -16.05 -5.85 -45.65
C LEU A 471 -14.89 -5.67 -46.64
N ASP A 472 -14.86 -4.56 -47.37
CA ASP A 472 -13.84 -4.26 -48.37
C ASP A 472 -12.42 -4.20 -47.81
N ASP A 473 -12.29 -3.80 -46.55
CA ASP A 473 -11.02 -3.74 -45.81
C ASP A 473 -10.57 -5.09 -45.23
N GLY A 474 -11.44 -6.11 -45.31
CA GLY A 474 -11.16 -7.46 -44.81
C GLY A 474 -11.23 -7.59 -43.28
N ASP A 475 -11.67 -6.55 -42.55
CA ASP A 475 -11.74 -6.53 -41.09
C ASP A 475 -13.00 -7.19 -40.52
N GLY A 476 -13.85 -7.76 -41.39
CA GLY A 476 -15.07 -8.41 -40.95
C GLY A 476 -16.06 -8.75 -42.06
N PHE A 477 -17.32 -8.89 -41.68
CA PHE A 477 -18.43 -9.19 -42.60
C PHE A 477 -19.65 -8.29 -42.32
N TYR A 478 -20.60 -8.26 -43.24
CA TYR A 478 -21.85 -7.55 -43.05
C TYR A 478 -23.07 -8.35 -43.51
N VAL A 479 -24.22 -7.98 -42.93
CA VAL A 479 -25.55 -8.42 -43.35
C VAL A 479 -26.33 -7.18 -43.72
N GLU A 480 -26.87 -7.10 -44.97
CA GLU A 480 -27.57 -5.95 -45.51
C GLU A 480 -28.91 -6.38 -46.10
N ASP A 481 -29.97 -5.60 -45.82
CA ASP A 481 -31.28 -5.73 -46.46
C ASP A 481 -31.54 -4.54 -47.42
N ASP A 482 -32.51 -4.67 -48.30
CA ASP A 482 -32.98 -3.62 -49.23
C ASP A 482 -34.30 -2.95 -48.78
N GLY A 483 -34.60 -3.04 -47.47
CA GLY A 483 -35.81 -2.49 -46.85
C GLY A 483 -35.77 -0.98 -46.62
N PRO A 484 -36.61 -0.46 -45.73
CA PRO A 484 -36.69 0.98 -45.47
C PRO A 484 -35.52 1.54 -44.65
N GLY A 485 -34.68 0.66 -44.07
CA GLY A 485 -33.58 1.05 -43.16
C GLY A 485 -34.06 1.55 -41.80
N ILE A 486 -33.12 2.03 -40.97
CA ILE A 486 -33.37 2.58 -39.63
C ILE A 486 -32.88 4.03 -39.58
N ASP A 487 -33.75 4.93 -39.07
CA ASP A 487 -33.43 6.36 -38.97
C ASP A 487 -32.12 6.58 -38.17
N PRO A 488 -31.18 7.44 -38.63
CA PRO A 488 -29.92 7.67 -37.95
C PRO A 488 -30.06 8.06 -36.46
N GLY A 489 -31.19 8.69 -36.10
CA GLY A 489 -31.46 9.06 -34.69
C GLY A 489 -31.81 7.89 -33.78
N ASP A 490 -32.28 6.77 -34.36
CA ASP A 490 -32.80 5.62 -33.62
C ASP A 490 -31.79 4.44 -33.59
N ARG A 491 -30.65 4.57 -34.29
CA ARG A 491 -29.69 3.46 -34.47
C ARG A 491 -29.03 2.98 -33.17
N GLU A 492 -28.71 3.89 -32.24
CA GLU A 492 -28.17 3.53 -30.95
C GLU A 492 -29.23 2.85 -30.07
N GLU A 493 -30.47 3.40 -30.07
CA GLU A 493 -31.59 2.82 -29.31
C GLU A 493 -32.04 1.45 -29.87
N ALA A 494 -31.81 1.17 -31.15
CA ALA A 494 -32.20 -0.09 -31.78
C ALA A 494 -31.54 -1.32 -31.17
N PHE A 495 -30.38 -1.16 -30.52
CA PHE A 495 -29.69 -2.21 -29.80
C PHE A 495 -30.07 -2.30 -28.31
N GLU A 496 -30.97 -1.43 -27.83
CA GLU A 496 -31.45 -1.51 -26.44
C GLU A 496 -32.55 -2.58 -26.30
N ALA A 497 -32.61 -3.21 -25.12
CA ALA A 497 -33.58 -4.25 -24.87
C ALA A 497 -35.02 -3.73 -24.84
N GLY A 498 -35.94 -4.42 -25.53
CA GLY A 498 -37.36 -4.08 -25.57
C GLY A 498 -37.74 -3.03 -26.62
N VAL A 499 -36.81 -2.56 -27.46
CA VAL A 499 -37.08 -1.62 -28.55
C VAL A 499 -37.51 -2.40 -29.78
N THR A 500 -38.74 -2.15 -30.22
CA THR A 500 -39.30 -2.75 -31.46
C THR A 500 -40.35 -1.84 -32.07
N THR A 501 -40.42 -1.80 -33.37
CA THR A 501 -41.48 -1.15 -34.15
C THR A 501 -42.56 -2.13 -34.62
N ASP A 502 -42.30 -3.44 -34.51
CA ASP A 502 -43.26 -4.51 -34.81
C ASP A 502 -44.12 -4.80 -33.57
N PRO A 503 -45.47 -4.70 -33.65
CA PRO A 503 -46.38 -5.04 -32.55
C PRO A 503 -46.24 -6.47 -32.06
N ASP A 504 -45.81 -7.40 -32.89
CA ASP A 504 -45.64 -8.83 -32.58
C ASP A 504 -44.16 -9.16 -32.25
N GLY A 505 -43.21 -8.24 -32.41
CA GLY A 505 -41.80 -8.40 -32.12
C GLY A 505 -41.48 -8.40 -30.63
N THR A 506 -40.41 -9.08 -30.22
CA THR A 506 -39.96 -9.15 -28.81
C THR A 506 -39.12 -7.94 -28.39
N GLY A 507 -38.45 -7.29 -29.34
CA GLY A 507 -37.51 -6.17 -29.10
C GLY A 507 -36.14 -6.62 -28.52
N PHE A 508 -35.84 -7.92 -28.49
CA PHE A 508 -34.56 -8.44 -28.01
C PHE A 508 -33.59 -8.86 -29.12
N GLY A 509 -34.08 -9.01 -30.35
CA GLY A 509 -33.28 -9.55 -31.45
C GLY A 509 -31.98 -8.79 -31.72
N LEU A 510 -32.00 -7.46 -31.83
CA LEU A 510 -30.79 -6.66 -32.05
C LEU A 510 -29.91 -6.57 -30.82
N LYS A 511 -30.48 -6.62 -29.63
CA LYS A 511 -29.72 -6.73 -28.38
C LYS A 511 -28.90 -8.03 -28.32
N ILE A 512 -29.51 -9.16 -28.74
CA ILE A 512 -28.80 -10.45 -28.84
C ILE A 512 -27.67 -10.36 -29.88
N VAL A 513 -27.87 -9.70 -30.99
CA VAL A 513 -26.83 -9.47 -32.02
C VAL A 513 -25.64 -8.71 -31.42
N ALA A 514 -25.91 -7.60 -30.72
CA ALA A 514 -24.85 -6.81 -30.08
C ALA A 514 -24.07 -7.62 -29.03
N GLU A 515 -24.76 -8.39 -28.19
CA GLU A 515 -24.13 -9.19 -27.17
C GLU A 515 -23.32 -10.36 -27.73
N VAL A 516 -23.77 -10.96 -28.84
CA VAL A 516 -22.98 -11.98 -29.55
C VAL A 516 -21.68 -11.35 -30.10
N ALA A 517 -21.75 -10.16 -30.66
CA ALA A 517 -20.57 -9.44 -31.13
C ALA A 517 -19.60 -9.14 -29.96
N ASP A 518 -20.08 -8.55 -28.88
CA ASP A 518 -19.29 -8.25 -27.69
C ASP A 518 -18.63 -9.50 -27.09
N ALA A 519 -19.36 -10.61 -27.01
CA ALA A 519 -18.83 -11.86 -26.47
C ALA A 519 -17.66 -12.43 -27.29
N HIS A 520 -17.64 -12.15 -28.61
CA HIS A 520 -16.55 -12.51 -29.51
C HIS A 520 -15.41 -11.47 -29.55
N GLY A 521 -15.58 -10.32 -28.86
CA GLY A 521 -14.64 -9.20 -28.95
C GLY A 521 -14.78 -8.41 -30.25
N TRP A 522 -15.92 -8.54 -30.95
CA TRP A 522 -16.24 -7.82 -32.16
C TRP A 522 -17.04 -6.56 -31.86
N THR A 523 -17.07 -5.62 -32.82
CA THR A 523 -18.00 -4.50 -32.78
C THR A 523 -19.06 -4.67 -33.89
N VAL A 524 -20.31 -4.35 -33.58
CA VAL A 524 -21.38 -4.31 -34.59
C VAL A 524 -21.85 -2.86 -34.77
N GLU A 525 -21.89 -2.41 -35.99
CA GLU A 525 -22.36 -1.06 -36.35
C GLU A 525 -23.53 -1.15 -37.34
N LEU A 526 -24.55 -0.28 -37.16
CA LEU A 526 -25.68 -0.16 -38.04
C LEU A 526 -25.50 1.07 -38.92
N VAL A 527 -25.40 0.85 -40.23
CA VAL A 527 -25.20 1.88 -41.25
C VAL A 527 -26.26 1.80 -42.33
N ASP A 528 -26.30 2.79 -43.24
CA ASP A 528 -27.17 2.73 -44.42
C ASP A 528 -26.65 1.69 -45.41
N GLY A 529 -27.52 0.81 -45.84
CA GLY A 529 -27.22 -0.14 -46.91
C GLY A 529 -27.01 0.56 -48.25
N GLU A 530 -26.26 -0.04 -49.17
CA GLU A 530 -26.02 0.50 -50.52
C GLU A 530 -27.31 0.63 -51.35
N ARG A 531 -28.31 -0.20 -51.03
CA ARG A 531 -29.61 -0.22 -51.70
C ARG A 531 -30.72 0.50 -50.92
N GLY A 532 -30.35 1.10 -49.77
CA GLY A 532 -31.25 1.93 -48.98
C GLY A 532 -31.78 1.27 -47.70
N GLY A 533 -31.52 -0.03 -47.44
CA GLY A 533 -31.95 -0.78 -46.25
C GLY A 533 -31.03 -0.62 -45.05
N ALA A 534 -31.13 -1.53 -44.08
CA ALA A 534 -30.25 -1.59 -42.93
C ALA A 534 -29.04 -2.48 -43.24
N ARG A 535 -27.84 -2.01 -42.86
CA ARG A 535 -26.60 -2.78 -42.98
C ARG A 535 -25.93 -2.87 -41.62
N PHE A 536 -25.74 -4.11 -41.16
CA PHE A 536 -25.07 -4.45 -39.91
C PHE A 536 -23.65 -4.90 -40.22
N GLU A 537 -22.65 -4.10 -39.83
CA GLU A 537 -21.24 -4.38 -40.06
C GLU A 537 -20.60 -4.95 -38.76
N PHE A 538 -20.06 -6.15 -38.87
CA PHE A 538 -19.30 -6.79 -37.80
C PHE A 538 -17.80 -6.58 -38.06
N ARG A 539 -17.10 -5.87 -37.15
CA ARG A 539 -15.70 -5.49 -37.27
C ARG A 539 -14.83 -6.15 -36.18
N GLY A 540 -13.52 -6.30 -36.45
CA GLY A 540 -12.62 -7.02 -35.57
C GLY A 540 -12.77 -8.53 -35.66
N VAL A 541 -13.41 -9.03 -36.72
CA VAL A 541 -13.61 -10.45 -36.97
C VAL A 541 -12.40 -10.99 -37.74
N GLY A 542 -11.72 -11.97 -37.18
CA GLY A 542 -10.66 -12.68 -37.91
C GLY A 542 -11.25 -13.42 -39.10
N VAL A 543 -11.11 -12.82 -40.30
CA VAL A 543 -11.62 -13.38 -41.54
C VAL A 543 -10.48 -14.02 -42.33
N GLU A 544 -10.58 -15.35 -42.58
CA GLU A 544 -9.63 -16.07 -43.41
C GLU A 544 -10.33 -16.49 -44.70
N PRO A 545 -9.67 -16.37 -45.90
CA PRO A 545 -10.23 -16.92 -47.11
C PRO A 545 -10.32 -18.44 -46.99
N ALA A 546 -11.40 -19.04 -47.50
CA ALA A 546 -11.50 -20.50 -47.53
C ALA A 546 -10.30 -21.07 -48.30
N GLU A 547 -9.57 -21.98 -47.68
CA GLU A 547 -8.50 -22.71 -48.39
C GLU A 547 -9.14 -23.42 -49.60
N ALA A 548 -8.70 -23.04 -50.79
CA ALA A 548 -9.12 -23.71 -52.01
C ALA A 548 -8.69 -25.17 -51.90
N GLY A 549 -9.64 -26.05 -51.55
CA GLY A 549 -9.39 -27.50 -51.47
C GLY A 549 -8.76 -27.99 -52.76
N GLU A 550 -7.56 -28.63 -52.62
CA GLU A 550 -6.91 -29.35 -53.69
C GLU A 550 -7.76 -30.52 -54.24
#